data_49c37de2d33b136004ed3ea4e44ea144
#
_entry.id   49c37de2d33b136004ed3ea4e44ea144
#
_cell.length_a   1.000
_cell.length_b   1.000
_cell.length_c   1.000
_cell.angle_alpha   90.00
_cell.angle_beta   90.00
_cell.angle_gamma   90.00
#
_symmetry.space_group_name_H-M   'P 1'
#
loop_
_entity.id
_entity.type
_entity.pdbx_description
1 polymer ?
#
loop_
_entity_poly.entity_id
_entity_poly.type
_entity_poly.pdbx_seq_one_letter_code
_entity_poly.pdbx_strand_id
1 'polypeptide(L)'
;MSVKNREYIYPVIITPESSEPHTFTVEIPDIDGMTEGNSVSDALDMAVDYVGAYSLDNELPPSNTNLPKQHGNQIISLIQVHPDEYRRKHDNKVIKKTLSIPNYLNELGKEQNISFSEVLTESLKERLKI
;
A
#
# COMPACT_ATOMS: atom_id res chain seq x y z
N MET A 1 8.59 17.51 -11.87
CA MET A 1 9.14 16.35 -11.14
C MET A 1 8.19 15.18 -11.28
N SER A 2 8.65 14.09 -11.81
CA SER A 2 7.79 12.91 -11.98
C SER A 2 7.67 12.13 -10.67
N VAL A 3 6.48 11.64 -10.37
CA VAL A 3 6.23 10.78 -9.23
C VAL A 3 6.58 9.35 -9.63
N LYS A 4 7.40 8.67 -8.82
CA LYS A 4 7.73 7.27 -9.08
C LYS A 4 6.51 6.40 -8.85
N ASN A 5 6.23 5.53 -9.81
CA ASN A 5 5.17 4.53 -9.72
C ASN A 5 5.72 3.18 -10.16
N ARG A 6 6.68 2.69 -9.40
CA ARG A 6 7.29 1.38 -9.69
C ARG A 6 6.27 0.28 -9.47
N GLU A 7 6.38 -0.74 -10.29
CA GLU A 7 5.51 -1.89 -10.25
C GLU A 7 6.36 -3.16 -10.19
N TYR A 8 6.01 -4.05 -9.28
CA TYR A 8 6.68 -5.33 -9.11
C TYR A 8 5.68 -6.46 -9.18
N ILE A 9 6.12 -7.61 -9.68
CA ILE A 9 5.31 -8.81 -9.78
C ILE A 9 6.08 -9.96 -9.10
N TYR A 10 5.39 -10.70 -8.23
CA TYR A 10 5.96 -11.85 -7.55
C TYR A 10 5.00 -13.01 -7.52
N PRO A 11 5.52 -14.26 -7.58
CA PRO A 11 4.68 -15.44 -7.39
C PRO A 11 4.34 -15.61 -5.91
N VAL A 12 3.15 -16.13 -5.64
CA VAL A 12 2.71 -16.48 -4.29
C VAL A 12 2.13 -17.90 -4.31
N ILE A 13 2.27 -18.58 -3.18
CA ILE A 13 1.77 -19.94 -2.98
C ILE A 13 0.71 -19.88 -1.90
N ILE A 14 -0.53 -20.19 -2.25
CA ILE A 14 -1.66 -20.18 -1.32
C ILE A 14 -1.99 -21.61 -0.98
N THR A 15 -1.97 -21.94 0.33
CA THR A 15 -2.26 -23.27 0.82
C THR A 15 -3.49 -23.25 1.72
N PRO A 16 -4.60 -23.90 1.32
CA PRO A 16 -5.74 -24.05 2.23
C PRO A 16 -5.32 -24.90 3.43
N GLU A 17 -5.64 -24.43 4.63
CA GLU A 17 -5.33 -25.16 5.86
C GLU A 17 -6.44 -26.16 6.20
N SER A 18 -6.08 -27.44 6.30
CA SER A 18 -7.05 -28.49 6.57
C SER A 18 -7.54 -28.50 8.02
N SER A 19 -6.73 -27.98 8.94
CA SER A 19 -7.02 -27.96 10.38
C SER A 19 -7.87 -26.76 10.80
N GLU A 20 -7.90 -25.71 9.98
CA GLU A 20 -8.62 -24.46 10.28
C GLU A 20 -9.48 -24.08 9.09
N PRO A 21 -10.83 -24.26 9.17
CA PRO A 21 -11.72 -23.84 8.09
C PRO A 21 -11.58 -22.35 7.79
N HIS A 22 -11.66 -21.99 6.52
CA HIS A 22 -11.55 -20.61 6.05
C HIS A 22 -10.20 -19.95 6.36
N THR A 23 -9.14 -20.76 6.44
CA THR A 23 -7.77 -20.24 6.61
C THR A 23 -6.92 -20.63 5.42
N PHE A 24 -6.30 -19.63 4.80
CA PHE A 24 -5.43 -19.80 3.64
C PHE A 24 -4.09 -19.15 3.95
N THR A 25 -3.06 -20.00 4.05
CA THR A 25 -1.69 -19.51 4.23
C THR A 25 -1.14 -19.08 2.88
N VAL A 26 -0.47 -17.93 2.82
CA VAL A 26 0.16 -17.46 1.60
C VAL A 26 1.65 -17.21 1.83
N GLU A 27 2.47 -17.81 0.97
CA GLU A 27 3.92 -17.62 0.98
C GLU A 27 4.34 -16.74 -0.18
N ILE A 28 5.29 -15.84 0.09
CA ILE A 28 5.91 -15.00 -0.92
C ILE A 28 7.39 -15.36 -0.95
N PRO A 29 7.79 -16.35 -1.76
CA PRO A 29 9.16 -16.88 -1.69
C PRO A 29 10.27 -15.88 -1.94
N ASP A 30 10.03 -14.90 -2.81
CA ASP A 30 11.05 -13.92 -3.20
C ASP A 30 11.54 -13.04 -2.05
N ILE A 31 10.74 -12.90 -0.99
CA ILE A 31 11.10 -12.13 0.20
C ILE A 31 11.03 -12.96 1.48
N ASP A 32 10.94 -14.26 1.35
CA ASP A 32 10.76 -15.19 2.50
C ASP A 32 9.60 -14.77 3.40
N GLY A 33 8.53 -14.28 2.79
CA GLY A 33 7.37 -13.77 3.51
C GLY A 33 6.27 -14.81 3.64
N MET A 34 5.46 -14.68 4.69
CA MET A 34 4.30 -15.53 4.91
C MET A 34 3.23 -14.72 5.64
N THR A 35 2.00 -14.87 5.19
CA THR A 35 0.83 -14.30 5.86
C THR A 35 -0.35 -15.22 5.67
N GLU A 36 -1.54 -14.82 6.06
CA GLU A 36 -2.73 -15.64 5.90
C GLU A 36 -3.97 -14.78 5.61
N GLY A 37 -4.98 -15.40 5.05
CA GLY A 37 -6.25 -14.75 4.77
C GLY A 37 -7.42 -15.68 4.99
N ASN A 38 -8.64 -15.12 4.99
CA ASN A 38 -9.88 -15.86 5.24
C ASN A 38 -10.49 -16.47 3.97
N SER A 39 -9.95 -16.12 2.83
CA SER A 39 -10.37 -16.59 1.52
C SER A 39 -9.19 -16.46 0.57
N VAL A 40 -9.31 -16.99 -0.63
CA VAL A 40 -8.27 -16.81 -1.64
C VAL A 40 -8.09 -15.33 -1.97
N SER A 41 -9.20 -14.61 -2.13
CA SER A 41 -9.17 -13.16 -2.40
C SER A 41 -8.47 -12.41 -1.27
N ASP A 42 -8.84 -12.70 -0.02
CA ASP A 42 -8.22 -12.08 1.14
C ASP A 42 -6.73 -12.42 1.24
N ALA A 43 -6.37 -13.67 0.97
CA ALA A 43 -4.97 -14.09 0.98
C ALA A 43 -4.13 -13.32 -0.05
N LEU A 44 -4.68 -13.07 -1.23
CA LEU A 44 -4.00 -12.27 -2.26
C LEU A 44 -3.82 -10.82 -1.80
N ASP A 45 -4.86 -10.23 -1.20
CA ASP A 45 -4.79 -8.87 -0.66
C ASP A 45 -3.76 -8.77 0.48
N MET A 46 -3.75 -9.78 1.35
CA MET A 46 -2.79 -9.83 2.46
C MET A 46 -1.35 -9.97 1.96
N ALA A 47 -1.14 -10.71 0.88
CA ALA A 47 0.18 -10.84 0.29
C ALA A 47 0.66 -9.50 -0.29
N VAL A 48 -0.20 -8.78 -0.99
CA VAL A 48 0.12 -7.44 -1.53
C VAL A 48 0.46 -6.48 -0.39
N ASP A 49 -0.34 -6.49 0.66
CA ASP A 49 -0.09 -5.63 1.83
C ASP A 49 1.25 -5.98 2.51
N TYR A 50 1.54 -7.28 2.64
CA TYR A 50 2.79 -7.74 3.23
C TYR A 50 4.01 -7.23 2.46
N VAL A 51 4.00 -7.36 1.14
CA VAL A 51 5.11 -6.88 0.29
C VAL A 51 5.22 -5.36 0.36
N GLY A 52 4.08 -4.66 0.37
CA GLY A 52 4.06 -3.21 0.52
C GLY A 52 4.73 -2.76 1.82
N ALA A 53 4.36 -3.39 2.94
CA ALA A 53 4.95 -3.08 4.24
C ALA A 53 6.45 -3.40 4.28
N TYR A 54 6.84 -4.53 3.70
CA TYR A 54 8.25 -4.91 3.58
C TYR A 54 9.05 -3.85 2.82
N SER A 55 8.47 -3.28 1.77
CA SER A 55 9.13 -2.28 0.94
C SER A 55 9.42 -0.95 1.64
N LEU A 56 8.77 -0.68 2.77
CA LEU A 56 9.02 0.55 3.52
C LEU A 56 10.41 0.57 4.15
N ASP A 57 10.92 -0.59 4.54
CA ASP A 57 12.20 -0.73 5.22
C ASP A 57 13.24 -1.53 4.45
N ASN A 58 12.87 -2.11 3.32
CA ASN A 58 13.74 -3.01 2.55
C ASN A 58 13.62 -2.72 1.06
N GLU A 59 14.71 -2.96 0.35
CA GLU A 59 14.69 -2.91 -1.11
C GLU A 59 14.01 -4.18 -1.63
N LEU A 60 13.11 -4.02 -2.60
CA LEU A 60 12.43 -5.15 -3.21
C LEU A 60 13.33 -5.84 -4.23
N PRO A 61 13.32 -7.18 -4.28
CA PRO A 61 14.04 -7.91 -5.32
C PRO A 61 13.42 -7.64 -6.70
N PRO A 62 14.15 -7.93 -7.79
CA PRO A 62 13.59 -7.79 -9.13
C PRO A 62 12.31 -8.60 -9.28
N SER A 63 11.39 -8.13 -10.13
CA SER A 63 10.16 -8.86 -10.45
C SER A 63 10.47 -10.27 -10.91
N ASN A 64 9.63 -11.22 -10.52
CA ASN A 64 9.78 -12.62 -10.86
C ASN A 64 8.43 -13.16 -11.32
N THR A 65 8.37 -13.65 -12.56
CA THR A 65 7.14 -14.24 -13.10
C THR A 65 7.24 -15.76 -13.24
N ASN A 66 8.30 -16.37 -12.70
CA ASN A 66 8.48 -17.81 -12.74
C ASN A 66 7.60 -18.47 -11.67
N LEU A 67 6.58 -19.17 -12.10
CA LEU A 67 5.66 -19.84 -11.18
C LEU A 67 6.33 -21.03 -10.51
N PRO A 68 6.26 -21.14 -9.18
CA PRO A 68 6.71 -22.34 -8.50
C PRO A 68 5.81 -23.52 -8.83
N LYS A 69 6.33 -24.73 -8.58
CA LYS A 69 5.58 -25.93 -8.85
C LYS A 69 4.45 -26.09 -7.84
N GLN A 70 3.24 -26.39 -8.34
CA GLN A 70 2.08 -26.64 -7.50
C GLN A 70 2.18 -28.03 -6.86
N HIS A 71 1.90 -28.12 -5.57
CA HIS A 71 1.84 -29.37 -4.81
C HIS A 71 0.47 -29.50 -4.13
N GLY A 72 -0.19 -30.64 -4.34
CA GLY A 72 -1.47 -30.91 -3.71
C GLY A 72 -2.55 -29.88 -4.08
N ASN A 73 -3.21 -29.33 -3.07
CA ASN A 73 -4.29 -28.35 -3.25
C ASN A 73 -3.84 -26.89 -3.23
N GLN A 74 -2.54 -26.67 -3.39
CA GLN A 74 -2.00 -25.31 -3.43
C GLN A 74 -2.48 -24.55 -4.66
N ILE A 75 -2.63 -23.25 -4.49
CA ILE A 75 -2.98 -22.32 -5.58
C ILE A 75 -1.77 -21.43 -5.82
N ILE A 76 -1.28 -21.43 -7.04
CA ILE A 76 -0.14 -20.60 -7.42
C ILE A 76 -0.69 -19.39 -8.19
N SER A 77 -0.26 -18.20 -7.80
CA SER A 77 -0.69 -16.97 -8.44
C SER A 77 0.44 -15.97 -8.50
N LEU A 78 0.23 -14.92 -9.28
CA LEU A 78 1.11 -13.76 -9.31
C LEU A 78 0.38 -12.60 -8.64
N ILE A 79 1.12 -11.81 -7.87
CA ILE A 79 0.59 -10.56 -7.32
C ILE A 79 1.34 -9.39 -7.94
N GLN A 80 0.63 -8.27 -8.03
CA GLN A 80 1.18 -7.01 -8.52
C GLN A 80 1.27 -6.04 -7.35
N VAL A 81 2.44 -5.45 -7.15
CA VAL A 81 2.69 -4.57 -6.00
C VAL A 81 3.18 -3.21 -6.49
N HIS A 82 2.64 -2.17 -5.87
CA HIS A 82 3.00 -0.78 -6.15
C HIS A 82 3.59 -0.13 -4.89
N PRO A 83 4.91 -0.31 -4.63
CA PRO A 83 5.50 0.14 -3.37
C PRO A 83 5.46 1.65 -3.16
N ASP A 84 5.57 2.44 -4.22
CA ASP A 84 5.54 3.90 -4.09
C ASP A 84 4.14 4.40 -3.72
N GLU A 85 3.09 3.77 -4.27
CA GLU A 85 1.70 4.06 -3.91
C GLU A 85 1.42 3.63 -2.46
N TYR A 86 1.90 2.45 -2.07
CA TYR A 86 1.76 1.96 -0.70
C TYR A 86 2.39 2.93 0.30
N ARG A 87 3.60 3.41 0.01
CA ARG A 87 4.30 4.37 0.86
C ARG A 87 3.49 5.66 1.01
N ARG A 88 2.94 6.19 -0.06
CA ARG A 88 2.13 7.40 -0.02
C ARG A 88 0.89 7.23 0.86
N LYS A 89 0.22 6.08 0.76
CA LYS A 89 -0.98 5.79 1.56
C LYS A 89 -0.69 5.63 3.05
N HIS A 90 0.52 5.18 3.39
CA HIS A 90 0.90 4.90 4.78
C HIS A 90 1.82 5.97 5.37
N ASP A 91 2.08 7.03 4.64
CA ASP A 91 2.87 8.16 5.13
C ASP A 91 1.93 9.21 5.71
N ASN A 92 1.78 9.18 7.03
CA ASN A 92 0.94 10.13 7.77
C ASN A 92 1.77 11.22 8.43
N LYS A 93 3.04 11.36 8.04
CA LYS A 93 3.92 12.36 8.62
C LYS A 93 3.46 13.76 8.24
N VAL A 94 3.24 14.61 9.24
CA VAL A 94 2.88 15.99 9.03
C VAL A 94 4.14 16.83 8.91
N ILE A 95 4.21 17.66 7.88
CA ILE A 95 5.32 18.59 7.66
C ILE A 95 4.80 20.01 7.71
N LYS A 96 5.67 20.95 8.11
CA LYS A 96 5.37 22.38 8.03
C LYS A 96 5.67 22.91 6.64
N LYS A 97 4.75 23.70 6.09
CA LYS A 97 4.95 24.38 4.82
C LYS A 97 4.57 25.84 4.97
N THR A 98 5.48 26.73 4.61
CA THR A 98 5.22 28.17 4.65
C THR A 98 4.66 28.62 3.30
N LEU A 99 3.47 29.23 3.34
CA LEU A 99 2.76 29.69 2.15
C LEU A 99 2.40 31.15 2.29
N SER A 100 2.29 31.85 1.16
CA SER A 100 1.85 33.23 1.09
C SER A 100 0.41 33.28 0.63
N ILE A 101 -0.42 34.02 1.35
CA ILE A 101 -1.82 34.26 0.97
C ILE A 101 -2.10 35.77 1.09
N PRO A 102 -3.11 36.27 0.36
CA PRO A 102 -3.53 37.66 0.54
C PRO A 102 -3.95 37.94 1.99
N ASN A 103 -3.56 39.10 2.51
CA ASN A 103 -3.82 39.44 3.90
C ASN A 103 -5.31 39.42 4.26
N TYR A 104 -6.18 39.88 3.37
CA TYR A 104 -7.61 39.89 3.66
C TYR A 104 -8.17 38.48 3.91
N LEU A 105 -7.65 37.47 3.21
CA LEU A 105 -8.04 36.07 3.45
C LEU A 105 -7.53 35.58 4.79
N ASN A 106 -6.35 36.02 5.17
CA ASN A 106 -5.80 35.67 6.48
C ASN A 106 -6.66 36.24 7.60
N GLU A 107 -7.05 37.51 7.50
CA GLU A 107 -7.89 38.19 8.50
C GLU A 107 -9.27 37.54 8.60
N LEU A 108 -9.93 37.31 7.47
CA LEU A 108 -11.26 36.70 7.44
C LEU A 108 -11.24 35.26 7.98
N GLY A 109 -10.20 34.52 7.66
CA GLY A 109 -10.03 33.16 8.15
C GLY A 109 -9.87 33.13 9.67
N LYS A 110 -9.09 34.06 10.23
CA LYS A 110 -8.94 34.17 11.68
C LYS A 110 -10.24 34.54 12.39
N GLU A 111 -11.00 35.47 11.82
CA GLU A 111 -12.30 35.87 12.37
C GLU A 111 -13.27 34.71 12.44
N GLN A 112 -13.23 33.81 11.47
CA GLN A 112 -14.12 32.64 11.43
C GLN A 112 -13.52 31.38 12.07
N ASN A 113 -12.38 31.52 12.73
CA ASN A 113 -11.68 30.40 13.37
C ASN A 113 -11.40 29.23 12.42
N ILE A 114 -11.01 29.54 11.18
CA ILE A 114 -10.69 28.52 10.19
C ILE A 114 -9.30 27.96 10.46
N SER A 115 -9.20 26.62 10.43
CA SER A 115 -7.91 25.95 10.41
C SER A 115 -7.35 25.96 9.00
N PHE A 116 -6.34 26.78 8.76
CA PHE A 116 -5.71 26.89 7.43
C PHE A 116 -5.09 25.57 7.00
N SER A 117 -4.50 24.83 7.95
CA SER A 117 -3.91 23.51 7.66
C SER A 117 -4.94 22.49 7.18
N GLU A 118 -6.10 22.45 7.84
CA GLU A 118 -7.19 21.55 7.45
C GLU A 118 -7.74 21.91 6.06
N VAL A 119 -8.02 23.19 5.85
CA VAL A 119 -8.53 23.65 4.56
C VAL A 119 -7.56 23.33 3.43
N LEU A 120 -6.26 23.56 3.65
CA LEU A 120 -5.24 23.24 2.67
C LEU A 120 -5.18 21.75 2.39
N THR A 121 -5.20 20.92 3.42
CA THR A 121 -5.16 19.47 3.29
C THR A 121 -6.35 18.95 2.49
N GLU A 122 -7.55 19.38 2.82
CA GLU A 122 -8.77 18.99 2.12
C GLU A 122 -8.79 19.46 0.67
N SER A 123 -8.36 20.70 0.42
CA SER A 123 -8.29 21.24 -0.94
C SER A 123 -7.29 20.46 -1.80
N LEU A 124 -6.15 20.10 -1.24
CA LEU A 124 -5.16 19.32 -1.96
C LEU A 124 -5.66 17.91 -2.28
N LYS A 125 -6.34 17.26 -1.34
CA LYS A 125 -6.95 15.95 -1.56
C LYS A 125 -7.96 16.02 -2.70
N GLU A 126 -8.83 16.99 -2.69
CA GLU A 126 -9.84 17.20 -3.72
C GLU A 126 -9.18 17.44 -5.08
N ARG A 127 -8.18 18.32 -5.12
CA ARG A 127 -7.46 18.66 -6.36
C ARG A 127 -6.71 17.47 -6.93
N LEU A 128 -6.13 16.64 -6.07
CA LEU A 128 -5.36 15.46 -6.45
C LEU A 128 -6.25 14.21 -6.60
N LYS A 129 -7.52 14.29 -6.23
CA LYS A 129 -8.50 13.20 -6.30
C LYS A 129 -8.10 11.97 -5.48
N ILE A 130 -7.71 12.21 -4.25
CA ILE A 130 -7.31 11.12 -3.33
C ILE A 130 -8.03 11.19 -1.99
#